data_688eddc987a981da2079185114bcb9f0
#
_entry.id   688eddc987a981da2079185114bcb9f0
#
_cell.length_a   1.000
_cell.length_b   1.000
_cell.length_c   1.000
_cell.angle_alpha   90.00
_cell.angle_beta   90.00
_cell.angle_gamma   90.00
#
_symmetry.space_group_name_H-M   'P 1'
#
loop_
_entity.id
_entity.type
_entity.pdbx_description
1 polymer ?
#
loop_
_entity_poly.entity_id
_entity_poly.type
_entity_poly.pdbx_seq_one_letter_code
_entity_poly.pdbx_strand_id
1 'polypeptide(L)'
;MRTSVRCLTISAISATLATLLLPSTLANADGLVPLGGGSGIVIEGDTLCTLTAIGNDNSGNLIGFTSAHCGGPGERVAAEGAEAAGVLGTMVAGNDSLDYAVIQFDPQKVQPVNNVKGFEIDGLGPDPVFGDIACKLGRTTGYS
;
A
#
# COMPACT_ATOMS: atom_id res chain seq x y z
N MET A 1 -2.47 -24.46 66.58
CA MET A 1 -3.67 -24.33 65.75
C MET A 1 -3.29 -24.58 64.32
N ARG A 2 -3.64 -25.74 63.76
CA ARG A 2 -3.35 -26.08 62.34
C ARG A 2 -4.67 -26.03 61.59
N THR A 3 -4.79 -25.13 60.63
CA THR A 3 -5.96 -24.97 59.78
C THR A 3 -5.72 -25.81 58.52
N SER A 4 -6.55 -26.84 58.34
CA SER A 4 -6.52 -27.74 57.20
C SER A 4 -7.37 -27.19 56.06
N VAL A 5 -6.75 -26.90 54.89
CA VAL A 5 -7.46 -26.48 53.70
C VAL A 5 -7.75 -27.69 52.83
N ARG A 6 -9.04 -28.00 52.66
CA ARG A 6 -9.50 -29.08 51.76
C ARG A 6 -9.51 -28.62 50.33
N CYS A 7 -8.77 -29.27 49.45
CA CYS A 7 -8.86 -29.11 47.99
C CYS A 7 -10.13 -29.79 47.48
N LEU A 8 -11.03 -28.99 46.90
CA LEU A 8 -12.13 -29.52 46.08
C LEU A 8 -11.61 -29.78 44.67
N THR A 9 -11.68 -31.00 44.24
CA THR A 9 -11.45 -31.40 42.85
C THR A 9 -12.70 -31.13 42.04
N ILE A 10 -12.64 -30.12 41.15
CA ILE A 10 -13.68 -29.87 40.16
C ILE A 10 -13.26 -30.62 38.88
N SER A 11 -14.00 -31.66 38.52
CA SER A 11 -13.86 -32.32 37.21
C SER A 11 -14.38 -31.39 36.11
N ALA A 12 -13.48 -30.85 35.31
CA ALA A 12 -13.82 -30.08 34.13
C ALA A 12 -14.13 -31.03 32.97
N ILE A 13 -15.37 -31.01 32.53
CA ILE A 13 -15.81 -31.60 31.26
C ILE A 13 -15.27 -30.76 30.14
N SER A 14 -14.30 -31.30 29.39
CA SER A 14 -13.74 -30.64 28.20
C SER A 14 -14.72 -30.75 27.04
N ALA A 15 -15.50 -29.69 26.80
CA ALA A 15 -16.20 -29.51 25.55
C ALA A 15 -15.22 -28.91 24.52
N THR A 16 -14.74 -29.71 23.58
CA THR A 16 -13.93 -29.27 22.44
C THR A 16 -14.84 -28.51 21.48
N LEU A 17 -14.83 -27.19 21.58
CA LEU A 17 -15.45 -26.30 20.61
C LEU A 17 -14.46 -26.19 19.42
N ALA A 18 -14.74 -26.89 18.33
CA ALA A 18 -14.02 -26.74 17.07
C ALA A 18 -14.36 -25.36 16.48
N THR A 19 -13.53 -24.37 16.74
CA THR A 19 -13.60 -23.07 16.06
C THR A 19 -13.11 -23.25 14.62
N LEU A 20 -14.03 -23.28 13.68
CA LEU A 20 -13.74 -23.11 12.26
C LEU A 20 -13.16 -21.69 12.07
N LEU A 21 -11.83 -21.61 11.97
CA LEU A 21 -11.14 -20.42 11.49
C LEU A 21 -11.44 -20.25 9.98
N LEU A 22 -12.52 -19.55 9.69
CA LEU A 22 -12.74 -19.02 8.33
C LEU A 22 -11.66 -17.96 8.09
N PRO A 23 -10.90 -18.03 6.98
CA PRO A 23 -10.01 -16.95 6.62
C PRO A 23 -10.89 -15.72 6.37
N SER A 24 -10.75 -14.72 7.24
CA SER A 24 -11.33 -13.40 7.01
C SER A 24 -10.55 -12.78 5.85
N THR A 25 -11.04 -13.00 4.63
CA THR A 25 -10.69 -12.11 3.52
C THR A 25 -11.29 -10.76 3.90
N LEU A 26 -10.45 -9.81 4.28
CA LEU A 26 -10.83 -8.42 4.35
C LEU A 26 -11.15 -7.98 2.91
N ALA A 27 -12.37 -8.23 2.47
CA ALA A 27 -12.92 -7.55 1.31
C ALA A 27 -13.00 -6.07 1.72
N ASN A 28 -12.25 -5.21 1.04
CA ASN A 28 -12.44 -3.78 1.16
C ASN A 28 -13.91 -3.49 0.87
N ALA A 29 -14.60 -2.83 1.80
CA ALA A 29 -16.06 -2.66 1.78
C ALA A 29 -16.56 -1.92 0.52
N ASP A 30 -15.67 -1.28 -0.25
CA ASP A 30 -15.99 -0.49 -1.44
C ASP A 30 -15.32 -0.97 -2.73
N GLY A 31 -14.59 -2.10 -2.71
CA GLY A 31 -13.90 -2.62 -3.91
C GLY A 31 -12.72 -1.77 -4.41
N LEU A 32 -12.34 -0.71 -3.67
CA LEU A 32 -11.22 0.16 -4.02
C LEU A 32 -9.87 -0.53 -3.71
N VAL A 33 -8.88 -0.31 -4.57
CA VAL A 33 -7.52 -0.82 -4.38
C VAL A 33 -6.71 0.16 -3.55
N PRO A 34 -6.21 -0.23 -2.36
CA PRO A 34 -5.38 0.65 -1.54
C PRO A 34 -3.99 0.81 -2.18
N LEU A 35 -3.59 2.06 -2.45
CA LEU A 35 -2.27 2.41 -2.97
C LEU A 35 -1.65 3.55 -2.16
N GLY A 36 -0.37 3.41 -1.85
CA GLY A 36 0.42 4.42 -1.14
C GLY A 36 1.87 4.41 -1.60
N GLY A 37 2.68 5.33 -1.12
CA GLY A 37 4.12 5.34 -1.39
C GLY A 37 4.78 4.04 -0.95
N GLY A 38 5.49 3.38 -1.87
CA GLY A 38 6.06 2.04 -1.68
C GLY A 38 5.23 0.90 -2.25
N SER A 39 3.99 1.14 -2.71
CA SER A 39 3.19 0.12 -3.40
C SER A 39 3.84 -0.31 -4.71
N GLY A 40 3.79 -1.62 -5.01
CA GLY A 40 4.15 -2.14 -6.32
C GLY A 40 3.07 -1.78 -7.36
N ILE A 41 3.51 -1.35 -8.52
CA ILE A 41 2.66 -1.08 -9.67
C ILE A 41 3.15 -1.82 -10.90
N VAL A 42 2.22 -2.13 -11.80
CA VAL A 42 2.46 -2.81 -13.08
C VAL A 42 2.07 -1.88 -14.21
N ILE A 43 3.01 -1.57 -15.08
CA ILE A 43 2.81 -0.67 -16.23
C ILE A 43 2.75 -1.52 -17.49
N GLU A 44 1.74 -1.29 -18.34
CA GLU A 44 1.43 -2.06 -19.57
C GLU A 44 1.41 -3.59 -19.39
N GLY A 45 1.21 -4.07 -18.13
CA GLY A 45 1.02 -5.48 -17.81
C GLY A 45 2.30 -6.27 -17.55
N ASP A 46 3.48 -5.70 -17.73
CA ASP A 46 4.75 -6.41 -17.58
C ASP A 46 5.87 -5.64 -16.84
N THR A 47 5.85 -4.32 -16.86
CA THR A 47 6.87 -3.51 -16.20
C THR A 47 6.52 -3.26 -14.74
N LEU A 48 7.35 -3.80 -13.85
CA LEU A 48 7.15 -3.71 -12.39
C LEU A 48 7.93 -2.54 -11.82
N CYS A 49 7.19 -1.59 -11.20
CA CYS A 49 7.77 -0.40 -10.59
C CYS A 49 7.21 -0.10 -9.20
N THR A 50 7.71 0.93 -8.56
CA THR A 50 7.24 1.40 -7.25
C THR A 50 6.49 2.71 -7.42
N LEU A 51 5.30 2.82 -6.83
CA LEU A 51 4.63 4.09 -6.61
C LEU A 51 5.38 4.86 -5.53
N THR A 52 5.95 6.02 -5.88
CA THR A 52 6.78 6.81 -4.96
C THR A 52 5.93 7.55 -3.93
N ALA A 53 4.85 8.18 -4.40
CA ALA A 53 3.88 8.90 -3.59
C ALA A 53 2.53 8.97 -4.32
N ILE A 54 1.46 9.22 -3.59
CA ILE A 54 0.12 9.43 -4.12
C ILE A 54 -0.58 10.54 -3.34
N GLY A 55 -1.37 11.34 -4.00
CA GLY A 55 -2.12 12.43 -3.39
C GLY A 55 -2.95 13.19 -4.43
N ASN A 56 -3.50 14.32 -4.02
CA ASN A 56 -4.30 15.16 -4.93
C ASN A 56 -3.48 16.35 -5.41
N ASP A 57 -3.62 16.67 -6.70
CA ASP A 57 -3.11 17.92 -7.25
C ASP A 57 -4.01 19.12 -6.86
N ASN A 58 -3.60 20.34 -7.26
CA ASN A 58 -4.36 21.56 -6.97
C ASN A 58 -5.73 21.61 -7.65
N SER A 59 -5.99 20.74 -8.62
CA SER A 59 -7.27 20.61 -9.32
C SER A 59 -8.16 19.51 -8.73
N GLY A 60 -7.66 18.78 -7.71
CA GLY A 60 -8.35 17.68 -7.05
C GLY A 60 -8.21 16.34 -7.75
N ASN A 61 -7.37 16.21 -8.79
CA ASN A 61 -7.11 14.94 -9.44
C ASN A 61 -6.25 14.05 -8.53
N LEU A 62 -6.57 12.76 -8.46
CA LEU A 62 -5.75 11.78 -7.77
C LEU A 62 -4.55 11.45 -8.63
N ILE A 63 -3.37 11.84 -8.19
CA ILE A 63 -2.10 11.64 -8.91
C ILE A 63 -1.10 10.85 -8.08
N GLY A 64 -0.22 10.14 -8.76
CA GLY A 64 0.93 9.48 -8.16
C GLY A 64 2.20 9.72 -8.95
N PHE A 65 3.33 9.46 -8.32
CA PHE A 65 4.66 9.59 -8.91
C PHE A 65 5.36 8.23 -8.99
N THR A 66 6.07 8.02 -10.09
CA THR A 66 7.01 6.92 -10.29
C THR A 66 8.19 7.41 -11.11
N SER A 67 9.14 6.52 -11.45
CA SER A 67 10.27 6.86 -12.32
C SER A 67 9.86 6.91 -13.80
N ALA A 68 10.50 7.80 -14.59
CA ALA A 68 10.22 7.92 -16.02
C ALA A 68 10.70 6.67 -16.80
N HIS A 69 11.76 6.01 -16.35
CA HIS A 69 12.23 4.77 -16.98
C HIS A 69 11.24 3.59 -16.81
N CYS A 70 10.20 3.73 -15.99
CA CYS A 70 9.15 2.73 -15.84
C CYS A 70 8.13 2.73 -16.99
N GLY A 71 7.97 3.87 -17.67
CA GLY A 71 7.04 4.03 -18.79
C GLY A 71 6.75 5.49 -19.08
N GLY A 72 5.95 5.74 -20.11
CA GLY A 72 5.66 7.07 -20.66
C GLY A 72 4.17 7.42 -20.71
N PRO A 73 3.85 8.67 -21.12
CA PRO A 73 2.49 9.13 -21.23
C PRO A 73 1.63 8.23 -22.13
N GLY A 74 0.41 7.90 -21.65
CA GLY A 74 -0.54 7.02 -22.32
C GLY A 74 -0.50 5.57 -21.81
N GLU A 75 0.54 5.15 -21.12
CA GLU A 75 0.66 3.80 -20.61
C GLU A 75 -0.22 3.55 -19.38
N ARG A 76 -0.83 2.36 -19.34
CA ARG A 76 -1.82 1.97 -18.32
C ARG A 76 -1.14 1.40 -17.09
N VAL A 77 -1.69 1.71 -15.93
CA VAL A 77 -1.15 1.31 -14.64
C VAL A 77 -2.16 0.46 -13.87
N ALA A 78 -1.70 -0.69 -13.38
CA ALA A 78 -2.42 -1.56 -12.45
C ALA A 78 -1.64 -1.68 -11.13
N ALA A 79 -2.26 -2.26 -10.10
CA ALA A 79 -1.57 -2.59 -8.86
C ALA A 79 -0.94 -3.98 -8.93
N GLU A 80 0.28 -4.13 -8.45
CA GLU A 80 0.91 -5.43 -8.24
C GLU A 80 0.15 -6.20 -7.14
N GLY A 81 -0.22 -7.44 -7.43
CA GLY A 81 -0.98 -8.30 -6.51
C GLY A 81 -2.49 -8.01 -6.48
N ALA A 82 -2.98 -7.05 -7.27
CA ALA A 82 -4.39 -6.78 -7.47
C ALA A 82 -4.73 -6.57 -8.96
N GLU A 83 -4.05 -7.29 -9.84
CA GLU A 83 -4.18 -7.19 -11.30
C GLU A 83 -5.60 -7.47 -11.77
N ALA A 84 -6.36 -8.28 -11.00
CA ALA A 84 -7.77 -8.56 -11.28
C ALA A 84 -8.67 -7.30 -11.20
N ALA A 85 -8.24 -6.25 -10.51
CA ALA A 85 -8.93 -4.96 -10.49
C ALA A 85 -8.77 -4.18 -11.82
N GLY A 86 -7.86 -4.63 -12.69
CA GLY A 86 -7.59 -4.04 -14.00
C GLY A 86 -6.84 -2.72 -13.93
N VAL A 87 -7.08 -1.88 -14.92
CA VAL A 87 -6.43 -0.56 -15.03
C VAL A 87 -6.96 0.37 -13.96
N LEU A 88 -6.05 0.92 -13.16
CA LEU A 88 -6.31 1.84 -12.06
C LEU A 88 -5.97 3.30 -12.40
N GLY A 89 -5.13 3.51 -13.40
CA GLY A 89 -4.68 4.82 -13.81
C GLY A 89 -3.91 4.78 -15.13
N THR A 90 -3.47 5.97 -15.56
CA THR A 90 -2.69 6.15 -16.80
C THR A 90 -1.57 7.14 -16.53
N MET A 91 -0.40 6.88 -17.08
CA MET A 91 0.70 7.83 -17.06
C MET A 91 0.37 9.05 -17.94
N VAL A 92 0.48 10.24 -17.39
CA VAL A 92 0.03 11.48 -18.06
C VAL A 92 1.16 12.45 -18.36
N ALA A 93 2.28 12.34 -17.66
CA ALA A 93 3.46 13.19 -17.86
C ALA A 93 4.72 12.45 -17.39
N GLY A 94 5.88 12.92 -17.83
CA GLY A 94 7.17 12.43 -17.39
C GLY A 94 8.31 13.34 -17.80
N ASN A 95 9.46 13.12 -17.20
CA ASN A 95 10.71 13.81 -17.51
C ASN A 95 11.88 12.85 -17.36
N ASP A 96 12.46 12.43 -18.49
CA ASP A 96 13.55 11.46 -18.53
C ASP A 96 14.84 11.98 -17.88
N SER A 97 15.09 13.30 -17.97
CA SER A 97 16.29 13.90 -17.40
C SER A 97 16.29 13.93 -15.87
N LEU A 98 15.10 14.03 -15.28
CA LEU A 98 14.88 14.02 -13.82
C LEU A 98 14.36 12.68 -13.30
N ASP A 99 14.13 11.73 -14.20
CA ASP A 99 13.62 10.38 -13.94
C ASP A 99 12.34 10.36 -13.07
N TYR A 100 11.37 11.19 -13.41
CA TYR A 100 10.06 11.11 -12.79
C TYR A 100 8.93 11.01 -13.83
N ALA A 101 7.87 10.34 -13.46
CA ALA A 101 6.62 10.29 -14.21
C ALA A 101 5.42 10.49 -13.29
N VAL A 102 4.35 11.02 -13.87
CA VAL A 102 3.08 11.29 -13.19
C VAL A 102 2.02 10.34 -13.70
N ILE A 103 1.33 9.71 -12.76
CA ILE A 103 0.20 8.81 -13.01
C ILE A 103 -1.07 9.55 -12.57
N GLN A 104 -2.09 9.60 -13.41
CA GLN A 104 -3.43 9.99 -13.00
C GLN A 104 -4.24 8.74 -12.69
N PHE A 105 -4.69 8.60 -11.45
CA PHE A 105 -5.49 7.47 -11.00
C PHE A 105 -6.98 7.75 -11.08
N ASP A 106 -7.77 6.68 -11.24
CA ASP A 106 -9.21 6.72 -11.12
C ASP A 106 -9.62 6.71 -9.63
N PRO A 107 -10.19 7.80 -9.10
CA PRO A 107 -10.58 7.88 -7.69
C PRO A 107 -11.74 6.95 -7.33
N GLN A 108 -12.44 6.37 -8.32
CA GLN A 108 -13.48 5.36 -8.10
C GLN A 108 -12.91 3.93 -7.99
N LYS A 109 -11.62 3.76 -8.23
CA LYS A 109 -10.93 2.46 -8.19
C LYS A 109 -9.79 2.41 -7.17
N VAL A 110 -9.25 3.56 -6.79
CA VAL A 110 -8.08 3.66 -5.92
C VAL A 110 -8.43 4.35 -4.61
N GLN A 111 -8.06 3.72 -3.50
CA GLN A 111 -8.05 4.35 -2.18
C GLN A 111 -6.63 4.77 -1.85
N PRO A 112 -6.29 6.07 -1.81
CA PRO A 112 -4.98 6.51 -1.36
C PRO A 112 -4.80 6.18 0.12
N VAL A 113 -3.65 5.60 0.47
CA VAL A 113 -3.26 5.32 1.85
C VAL A 113 -1.90 5.94 2.14
N ASN A 114 -1.72 6.42 3.36
CA ASN A 114 -0.46 7.03 3.78
C ASN A 114 0.55 6.02 4.34
N ASN A 115 0.14 4.79 4.65
CA ASN A 115 1.00 3.78 5.22
C ASN A 115 1.03 2.51 4.36
N VAL A 116 2.22 2.12 3.93
CA VAL A 116 2.48 0.87 3.19
C VAL A 116 3.59 0.11 3.91
N LYS A 117 3.28 -1.09 4.41
CA LYS A 117 4.25 -1.95 5.11
C LYS A 117 4.98 -1.25 6.28
N GLY A 118 4.30 -0.33 6.97
CA GLY A 118 4.89 0.43 8.07
C GLY A 118 5.70 1.66 7.65
N PHE A 119 5.81 1.94 6.36
CA PHE A 119 6.37 3.19 5.84
C PHE A 119 5.25 4.20 5.63
N GLU A 120 5.34 5.33 6.31
CA GLU A 120 4.28 6.34 6.35
C GLU A 120 4.73 7.63 5.67
N ILE A 121 3.86 8.20 4.84
CA ILE A 121 4.03 9.49 4.18
C ILE A 121 2.84 10.36 4.59
N ASP A 122 3.07 11.33 5.46
CA ASP A 122 2.00 12.17 6.03
C ASP A 122 1.72 13.44 5.24
N GLY A 123 2.64 13.84 4.36
CA GLY A 123 2.47 15.06 3.58
C GLY A 123 3.75 15.57 2.94
N LEU A 124 3.70 16.81 2.46
CA LEU A 124 4.84 17.50 1.89
C LEU A 124 5.65 18.17 3.02
N GLY A 125 6.94 17.87 3.04
CA GLY A 125 7.91 18.54 3.92
C GLY A 125 8.45 19.83 3.31
N PRO A 126 9.35 20.54 4.02
CA PRO A 126 10.12 21.64 3.45
C PRO A 126 11.08 21.11 2.36
N ASP A 127 11.63 22.06 1.56
CA ASP A 127 12.65 21.70 0.59
C ASP A 127 13.86 21.07 1.30
N PRO A 128 14.38 19.93 0.80
CA PRO A 128 15.51 19.26 1.45
C PRO A 128 16.80 20.08 1.28
N VAL A 129 17.66 20.01 2.31
CA VAL A 129 18.98 20.63 2.27
C VAL A 129 20.07 19.56 2.30
N PHE A 130 21.29 19.94 1.88
CA PHE A 130 22.42 19.03 1.88
C PHE A 130 22.71 18.49 3.30
N GLY A 131 22.72 17.16 3.42
CA GLY A 131 22.92 16.48 4.71
C GLY A 131 21.64 15.95 5.36
N ASP A 132 20.48 16.24 4.80
CA ASP A 132 19.23 15.64 5.27
C ASP A 132 19.22 14.13 5.00
N ILE A 133 18.61 13.39 5.94
CA ILE A 133 18.41 11.96 5.79
C ILE A 133 17.12 11.75 4.99
N ALA A 134 17.22 11.04 3.87
CA ALA A 134 16.07 10.60 3.08
C ALA A 134 15.85 9.11 3.26
N CYS A 135 14.59 8.73 3.36
CA CYS A 135 14.18 7.32 3.41
C CYS A 135 13.28 6.99 2.22
N LYS A 136 13.31 5.75 1.78
CA LYS A 136 12.42 5.25 0.72
C LYS A 136 11.94 3.84 1.02
N LEU A 137 10.78 3.49 0.46
CA LEU A 137 10.28 2.12 0.39
C LEU A 137 10.17 1.73 -1.08
N GLY A 138 11.01 0.80 -1.53
CA GLY A 138 10.95 0.22 -2.86
C GLY A 138 10.31 -1.17 -2.83
N ARG A 139 9.51 -1.52 -3.86
CA ARG A 139 8.87 -2.84 -3.95
C ARG A 139 9.88 -3.98 -3.90
N THR A 140 11.05 -3.81 -4.53
CA THR A 140 12.13 -4.81 -4.60
C THR A 140 13.15 -4.64 -3.47
N THR A 141 13.54 -3.40 -3.16
CA THR A 141 14.64 -3.11 -2.23
C THR A 141 14.18 -2.98 -0.76
N GLY A 142 12.88 -2.88 -0.53
CA GLY A 142 12.34 -2.63 0.80
C GLY A 142 12.65 -1.23 1.31
N TYR A 143 12.65 -1.10 2.64
CA TYR A 143 12.98 0.15 3.34
C TYR A 143 14.49 0.40 3.34
N SER A 144 14.91 1.64 3.05
CA SER A 144 16.31 2.07 3.10
C SER A 144 16.42 3.57 3.28
#